data_4a1999b58313d5dcb460148f4d9fdd8b
#
_entry.id   4a1999b58313d5dcb460148f4d9fdd8b
#
_cell.length_a   1.000
_cell.length_b   1.000
_cell.length_c   1.000
_cell.angle_alpha   90.00
_cell.angle_beta   90.00
_cell.angle_gamma   90.00
#
_symmetry.space_group_name_H-M   'P 1'
#
loop_
_entity.id
_entity.type
_entity.pdbx_description
1 polymer ?
#
loop_
_entity_poly.entity_id
_entity_poly.type
_entity_poly.pdbx_seq_one_letter_code
_entity_poly.pdbx_strand_id
1 'polypeptide(L)'
;PPKNDPSDELAEKYEAFKAGKIDPAEAPKIIAELEAWAGQVNISDAQVEYFKKALADNKDVRWTIAFMHTPCWTQEELRNFTKIEAMLQDRPYTVFAGHTHTYAYERRKGRDYVTMGATGGAFSAGHQGLGNMDHVAWVTMTDEGPVISNLLMNGILDKRGPTPSMSDFLEHRGRQITLTGQSLGVKSVPNLRDLGGYTTESGGIVVNGLVYRANQLHGVGPTDMKKLANLKLKSAFDLRTLDERSSRPGELPADVNYVWLDVLADSPQAGPAMLEKMMTDPKVANADLGGGKIEAMFADSYREFISLQSACHEYRKLFLSLADEHQTPALFHCTTGKDRTGWAAAALLTLLGVPRETVYEDYLLSNGYILPLYKELIDEFTKAGGEERIPVAIFGVRKEYLDAAFDEMEKKYGTIEKYFAEGLK
;
A
#
# COMPACT_ATOMS: atom_id res chain seq x y z
N PRO A 1 -10.90 -10.10 37.19
CA PRO A 1 -11.98 -9.65 36.30
C PRO A 1 -13.30 -10.10 36.89
N PRO A 2 -14.37 -9.27 36.87
CA PRO A 2 -15.68 -9.73 37.28
C PRO A 2 -16.12 -10.89 36.38
N LYS A 3 -16.64 -11.95 36.97
CA LYS A 3 -17.28 -13.07 36.28
C LYS A 3 -18.56 -12.53 35.63
N ASN A 4 -18.58 -12.23 34.38
CA ASN A 4 -19.61 -11.80 33.44
C ASN A 4 -19.20 -10.48 32.73
N ASP A 5 -18.04 -10.45 32.13
CA ASP A 5 -17.74 -9.42 31.14
C ASP A 5 -18.51 -9.77 29.86
N PRO A 6 -19.31 -8.87 29.28
CA PRO A 6 -19.99 -9.12 28.01
C PRO A 6 -19.03 -9.56 26.88
N SER A 7 -17.76 -9.24 27.00
CA SER A 7 -16.72 -9.67 26.06
C SER A 7 -16.48 -11.19 26.08
N ASP A 8 -16.58 -11.82 27.25
CA ASP A 8 -16.35 -13.27 27.37
C ASP A 8 -17.50 -14.05 26.69
N GLU A 9 -18.75 -13.60 26.88
CA GLU A 9 -19.92 -14.21 26.26
C GLU A 9 -19.91 -14.03 24.72
N LEU A 10 -19.45 -12.86 24.25
CA LEU A 10 -19.35 -12.55 22.83
C LEU A 10 -18.21 -13.31 22.16
N ALA A 11 -17.08 -13.49 22.86
CA ALA A 11 -15.97 -14.32 22.41
C ALA A 11 -16.36 -15.80 22.31
N GLU A 12 -17.12 -16.33 23.30
CA GLU A 12 -17.64 -17.69 23.26
C GLU A 12 -18.61 -17.90 22.06
N LYS A 13 -19.50 -16.92 21.80
CA LYS A 13 -20.39 -16.95 20.62
C LYS A 13 -19.60 -16.94 19.31
N TYR A 14 -18.55 -16.15 19.23
CA TYR A 14 -17.69 -16.08 18.03
C TYR A 14 -16.93 -17.37 17.79
N GLU A 15 -16.36 -17.98 18.83
CA GLU A 15 -15.68 -19.26 18.71
C GLU A 15 -16.65 -20.41 18.39
N ALA A 16 -17.88 -20.36 18.93
CA ALA A 16 -18.93 -21.30 18.57
C ALA A 16 -19.39 -21.15 17.12
N PHE A 17 -19.43 -19.93 16.59
CA PHE A 17 -19.69 -19.64 15.17
C PHE A 17 -18.59 -20.20 14.27
N LYS A 18 -17.31 -19.92 14.57
CA LYS A 18 -16.17 -20.49 13.83
C LYS A 18 -16.16 -22.03 13.83
N ALA A 19 -16.60 -22.61 14.93
CA ALA A 19 -16.69 -24.07 15.06
C ALA A 19 -17.92 -24.68 14.37
N GLY A 20 -18.73 -23.87 13.65
CA GLY A 20 -19.95 -24.34 12.97
C GLY A 20 -21.05 -24.79 13.90
N LYS A 21 -21.04 -24.37 15.17
CA LYS A 21 -22.01 -24.74 16.20
C LYS A 21 -23.21 -23.79 16.30
N ILE A 22 -23.20 -22.72 15.53
CA ILE A 22 -24.25 -21.69 15.46
C ILE A 22 -24.82 -21.66 14.05
N ASP A 23 -26.15 -21.46 13.94
CA ASP A 23 -26.82 -21.34 12.66
C ASP A 23 -26.20 -20.20 11.82
N PRO A 24 -25.81 -20.43 10.56
CA PRO A 24 -25.31 -19.40 9.68
C PRO A 24 -26.23 -18.18 9.53
N ALA A 25 -27.53 -18.34 9.73
CA ALA A 25 -28.50 -17.25 9.73
C ALA A 25 -28.30 -16.24 10.90
N GLU A 26 -27.67 -16.65 11.99
CA GLU A 26 -27.35 -15.78 13.13
C GLU A 26 -26.03 -15.01 12.96
N ALA A 27 -25.20 -15.39 11.99
CA ALA A 27 -23.90 -14.78 11.74
C ALA A 27 -23.94 -13.25 11.59
N PRO A 28 -24.86 -12.65 10.81
CA PRO A 28 -24.93 -11.19 10.66
C PRO A 28 -25.20 -10.47 11.98
N LYS A 29 -25.97 -11.08 12.88
CA LYS A 29 -26.28 -10.51 14.18
C LYS A 29 -25.07 -10.57 15.11
N ILE A 30 -24.35 -11.69 15.14
CA ILE A 30 -23.13 -11.85 15.93
C ILE A 30 -22.04 -10.89 15.45
N ILE A 31 -21.89 -10.74 14.13
CA ILE A 31 -20.94 -9.78 13.54
C ILE A 31 -21.31 -8.35 13.91
N ALA A 32 -22.58 -7.97 13.83
CA ALA A 32 -23.04 -6.63 14.23
C ALA A 32 -22.86 -6.37 15.74
N GLU A 33 -23.07 -7.38 16.60
CA GLU A 33 -22.80 -7.28 18.04
C GLU A 33 -21.29 -7.14 18.31
N LEU A 34 -20.43 -7.86 17.56
CA LEU A 34 -18.98 -7.74 17.63
C LEU A 34 -18.49 -6.38 17.14
N GLU A 35 -19.02 -5.86 16.04
CA GLU A 35 -18.70 -4.53 15.51
C GLU A 35 -19.14 -3.43 16.46
N ALA A 36 -20.35 -3.56 17.05
CA ALA A 36 -20.84 -2.62 18.05
C ALA A 36 -20.01 -2.66 19.34
N TRP A 37 -19.54 -3.83 19.74
CA TRP A 37 -18.65 -3.98 20.89
C TRP A 37 -17.24 -3.49 20.59
N ALA A 38 -16.68 -3.81 19.43
CA ALA A 38 -15.37 -3.32 18.98
C ALA A 38 -15.35 -1.78 18.80
N GLY A 39 -16.48 -1.19 18.45
CA GLY A 39 -16.69 0.26 18.45
C GLY A 39 -16.79 0.90 19.86
N GLN A 40 -16.96 0.08 20.91
CA GLN A 40 -17.01 0.52 22.31
C GLN A 40 -15.66 0.32 23.03
N VAL A 41 -14.54 0.67 22.40
CA VAL A 41 -13.27 0.79 23.14
C VAL A 41 -13.45 1.89 24.15
N ASN A 42 -13.77 1.53 25.39
CA ASN A 42 -13.97 2.50 26.46
C ASN A 42 -13.19 2.09 27.72
N ILE A 43 -12.47 3.06 28.27
CA ILE A 43 -11.86 2.90 29.59
C ILE A 43 -12.97 3.14 30.63
N SER A 44 -13.28 2.13 31.44
CA SER A 44 -14.33 2.24 32.45
C SER A 44 -13.94 3.24 33.56
N ASP A 45 -14.92 3.80 34.25
CA ASP A 45 -14.67 4.67 35.42
C ASP A 45 -13.93 3.91 36.52
N ALA A 46 -14.16 2.61 36.67
CA ALA A 46 -13.42 1.78 37.62
C ALA A 46 -11.93 1.69 37.27
N GLN A 47 -11.59 1.60 35.99
CA GLN A 47 -10.19 1.65 35.53
C GLN A 47 -9.58 3.03 35.77
N VAL A 48 -10.33 4.12 35.57
CA VAL A 48 -9.86 5.47 35.86
C VAL A 48 -9.52 5.62 37.34
N GLU A 49 -10.39 5.16 38.25
CA GLU A 49 -10.11 5.21 39.71
C GLU A 49 -8.94 4.30 40.12
N TYR A 50 -8.79 3.12 39.46
CA TYR A 50 -7.61 2.25 39.65
C TYR A 50 -6.32 2.99 39.27
N PHE A 51 -6.26 3.62 38.10
CA PHE A 51 -5.08 4.37 37.66
C PHE A 51 -4.81 5.58 38.57
N LYS A 52 -5.83 6.29 38.99
CA LYS A 52 -5.72 7.40 39.94
C LYS A 52 -5.06 6.95 41.24
N LYS A 53 -5.51 5.81 41.78
CA LYS A 53 -4.91 5.23 43.00
C LYS A 53 -3.47 4.79 42.75
N ALA A 54 -3.21 4.03 41.67
CA ALA A 54 -1.88 3.55 41.34
C ALA A 54 -0.88 4.69 41.14
N LEU A 55 -1.29 5.77 40.48
CA LEU A 55 -0.44 6.96 40.30
C LEU A 55 -0.22 7.74 41.63
N ALA A 56 -1.22 7.77 42.50
CA ALA A 56 -1.10 8.40 43.80
C ALA A 56 -0.16 7.63 44.75
N ASP A 57 -0.23 6.29 44.72
CA ASP A 57 0.60 5.43 45.53
C ASP A 57 2.08 5.40 45.09
N ASN A 58 2.36 5.83 43.83
CA ASN A 58 3.68 5.83 43.20
C ASN A 58 4.09 7.22 42.68
N LYS A 59 4.14 8.21 43.59
CA LYS A 59 4.47 9.60 43.22
C LYS A 59 5.93 9.85 42.91
N ASP A 60 6.82 9.10 43.58
CA ASP A 60 8.26 9.35 43.56
C ASP A 60 9.01 8.47 42.54
N VAL A 61 8.29 7.91 41.56
CA VAL A 61 8.92 7.10 40.48
C VAL A 61 9.63 8.02 39.50
N ARG A 62 10.81 7.59 39.04
CA ARG A 62 11.62 8.31 38.07
C ARG A 62 10.89 8.51 36.73
N TRP A 63 10.11 7.51 36.27
CA TRP A 63 9.37 7.52 35.03
C TRP A 63 8.14 6.62 35.09
N THR A 64 7.07 7.02 34.44
CA THR A 64 5.85 6.21 34.31
C THR A 64 5.75 5.71 32.87
N ILE A 65 5.63 4.40 32.68
CA ILE A 65 5.33 3.82 31.36
C ILE A 65 3.91 3.29 31.40
N ALA A 66 3.05 3.80 30.51
CA ALA A 66 1.68 3.35 30.37
C ALA A 66 1.54 2.47 29.14
N PHE A 67 0.99 1.26 29.33
CA PHE A 67 0.68 0.33 28.24
C PHE A 67 -0.83 0.22 28.07
N MET A 68 -1.28 0.21 26.82
CA MET A 68 -2.67 -0.03 26.46
C MET A 68 -2.75 -0.81 25.16
N HIS A 69 -3.86 -1.49 24.90
CA HIS A 69 -4.02 -2.22 23.64
C HIS A 69 -4.27 -1.25 22.48
N THR A 70 -5.27 -0.40 22.60
CA THR A 70 -5.66 0.56 21.54
C THR A 70 -5.04 1.92 21.77
N PRO A 71 -4.56 2.65 20.73
CA PRO A 71 -4.04 4.00 20.85
C PRO A 71 -5.17 5.01 21.11
N CYS A 72 -5.64 5.08 22.37
CA CYS A 72 -6.81 5.84 22.76
C CYS A 72 -6.71 7.36 22.49
N TRP A 73 -5.51 7.88 22.30
CA TRP A 73 -5.29 9.32 21.99
C TRP A 73 -5.61 9.69 20.55
N THR A 74 -5.82 8.72 19.68
CA THR A 74 -6.18 8.94 18.26
C THR A 74 -7.70 9.05 18.06
N GLN A 75 -8.49 8.82 19.10
CA GLN A 75 -9.95 8.82 19.06
C GLN A 75 -10.50 9.91 19.97
N GLU A 76 -11.10 10.95 19.40
CA GLU A 76 -11.63 12.10 20.13
C GLU A 76 -12.75 11.75 21.12
N GLU A 77 -13.42 10.62 20.94
CA GLU A 77 -14.59 10.20 21.74
C GLU A 77 -14.23 9.52 23.06
N LEU A 78 -12.96 9.17 23.30
CA LEU A 78 -12.55 8.44 24.51
C LEU A 78 -12.31 9.36 25.71
N ARG A 79 -13.38 9.89 26.27
CA ARG A 79 -13.38 10.86 27.39
C ARG A 79 -12.58 10.40 28.61
N ASN A 80 -12.57 9.10 28.91
CA ASN A 80 -11.87 8.59 30.10
C ASN A 80 -10.34 8.51 29.90
N PHE A 81 -9.85 8.36 28.66
CA PHE A 81 -8.42 8.48 28.38
C PHE A 81 -7.93 9.91 28.69
N THR A 82 -8.69 10.93 28.35
CA THR A 82 -8.34 12.33 28.66
C THR A 82 -8.17 12.56 30.15
N LYS A 83 -8.99 11.89 31.01
CA LYS A 83 -8.83 11.96 32.47
C LYS A 83 -7.51 11.32 32.92
N ILE A 84 -7.15 10.16 32.36
CA ILE A 84 -5.88 9.48 32.67
C ILE A 84 -4.70 10.31 32.18
N GLU A 85 -4.77 10.82 30.97
CA GLU A 85 -3.74 11.69 30.40
C GLU A 85 -3.52 12.94 31.25
N ALA A 86 -4.60 13.53 31.80
CA ALA A 86 -4.50 14.66 32.72
C ALA A 86 -3.78 14.30 34.05
N MET A 87 -4.00 13.09 34.58
CA MET A 87 -3.31 12.64 35.81
C MET A 87 -1.81 12.35 35.58
N LEU A 88 -1.39 12.12 34.34
CA LEU A 88 0.01 11.87 33.96
C LEU A 88 0.80 13.16 33.74
N GLN A 89 0.15 14.32 33.55
CA GLN A 89 0.83 15.57 33.16
C GLN A 89 1.91 16.05 34.14
N ASP A 90 1.73 15.84 35.43
CA ASP A 90 2.63 16.33 36.48
C ASP A 90 3.84 15.39 36.71
N ARG A 91 4.05 14.39 35.85
CA ARG A 91 5.17 13.44 35.94
C ARG A 91 5.76 13.11 34.60
N PRO A 92 7.02 12.65 34.55
CA PRO A 92 7.59 12.12 33.32
C PRO A 92 6.92 10.79 32.95
N TYR A 93 6.46 10.68 31.68
CA TYR A 93 5.82 9.45 31.21
C TYR A 93 6.02 9.20 29.71
N THR A 94 5.80 7.95 29.30
CA THR A 94 5.73 7.49 27.92
C THR A 94 4.56 6.53 27.79
N VAL A 95 3.84 6.58 26.67
CA VAL A 95 2.68 5.72 26.39
C VAL A 95 3.00 4.79 25.23
N PHE A 96 2.71 3.50 25.41
CA PHE A 96 2.77 2.50 24.36
C PHE A 96 1.39 1.90 24.11
N ALA A 97 1.04 1.74 22.83
CA ALA A 97 -0.17 1.03 22.40
C ALA A 97 0.14 0.07 21.24
N GLY A 98 -0.80 -0.80 20.92
CA GLY A 98 -0.75 -1.72 19.78
C GLY A 98 -1.97 -1.58 18.91
N HIS A 99 -2.68 -2.68 18.65
CA HIS A 99 -3.95 -2.81 17.95
C HIS A 99 -3.90 -2.57 16.44
N THR A 100 -3.30 -1.48 15.99
CA THR A 100 -3.29 -1.10 14.56
C THR A 100 -2.33 -1.92 13.71
N HIS A 101 -1.44 -2.69 14.34
CA HIS A 101 -0.36 -3.44 13.69
C HIS A 101 0.56 -2.56 12.81
N THR A 102 0.51 -1.26 13.02
CA THR A 102 1.31 -0.26 12.30
C THR A 102 2.04 0.60 13.31
N TYR A 103 3.37 0.67 13.19
CA TYR A 103 4.17 1.53 14.06
C TYR A 103 3.88 3.00 13.78
N ALA A 104 3.67 3.77 14.85
CA ALA A 104 3.59 5.21 14.78
C ALA A 104 4.24 5.83 16.01
N TYR A 105 4.88 6.97 15.82
CA TYR A 105 5.43 7.78 16.88
C TYR A 105 4.84 9.19 16.86
N GLU A 106 4.38 9.65 17.98
CA GLU A 106 3.81 10.98 18.14
C GLU A 106 4.37 11.63 19.39
N ARG A 107 4.69 12.92 19.32
CA ARG A 107 5.00 13.72 20.50
C ARG A 107 3.79 14.57 20.89
N ARG A 108 3.14 14.18 21.98
CA ARG A 108 1.93 14.80 22.46
C ARG A 108 2.16 15.39 23.85
N LYS A 109 1.81 16.66 24.07
CA LYS A 109 2.02 17.38 25.36
C LYS A 109 3.47 17.25 25.88
N GLY A 110 4.45 17.24 25.00
CA GLY A 110 5.85 17.08 25.35
C GLY A 110 6.29 15.69 25.78
N ARG A 111 5.44 14.66 25.60
CA ARG A 111 5.68 13.25 25.96
C ARG A 111 5.63 12.36 24.73
N ASP A 112 6.31 11.23 24.81
CA ASP A 112 6.38 10.25 23.74
C ASP A 112 5.20 9.27 23.79
N TYR A 113 4.48 9.14 22.66
CA TYR A 113 3.40 8.20 22.42
C TYR A 113 3.82 7.29 21.27
N VAL A 114 3.85 5.99 21.51
CA VAL A 114 4.33 4.98 20.55
C VAL A 114 3.23 3.98 20.31
N THR A 115 2.76 3.88 19.07
CA THR A 115 1.95 2.76 18.63
C THR A 115 2.87 1.69 18.08
N MET A 116 2.81 0.48 18.61
CA MET A 116 3.66 -0.63 18.21
C MET A 116 3.15 -1.27 16.93
N GLY A 117 4.04 -1.63 16.03
CA GLY A 117 3.76 -2.50 14.91
C GLY A 117 3.51 -3.95 15.33
N ALA A 118 3.39 -4.84 14.37
CA ALA A 118 3.23 -6.26 14.64
C ALA A 118 4.54 -6.89 15.15
N THR A 119 4.40 -7.95 15.94
CA THR A 119 5.50 -8.87 16.31
C THR A 119 5.02 -10.28 15.99
N GLY A 120 5.20 -10.74 14.73
CA GLY A 120 4.71 -12.02 14.25
C GLY A 120 3.19 -12.10 14.08
N GLY A 121 2.48 -10.97 14.06
CA GLY A 121 1.03 -10.89 13.80
C GLY A 121 0.73 -10.78 12.31
N ALA A 122 -0.57 -10.89 11.96
CA ALA A 122 -1.01 -10.67 10.60
C ALA A 122 -0.83 -9.20 10.21
N PHE A 123 -0.08 -8.95 9.14
CA PHE A 123 -0.06 -7.65 8.49
C PHE A 123 -1.32 -7.50 7.62
N SER A 124 -1.87 -6.30 7.57
CA SER A 124 -2.78 -5.96 6.48
C SER A 124 -2.00 -6.09 5.18
N ALA A 125 -2.32 -7.09 4.37
CA ALA A 125 -1.66 -7.33 3.09
C ALA A 125 -1.67 -6.03 2.26
N GLY A 126 -0.49 -5.53 1.89
CA GLY A 126 -0.33 -4.35 1.05
C GLY A 126 0.35 -3.14 1.70
N HIS A 127 0.79 -3.23 2.95
CA HIS A 127 1.41 -2.09 3.64
C HIS A 127 2.82 -2.41 4.18
N GLN A 128 3.69 -2.94 3.34
CA GLN A 128 5.12 -2.95 3.64
C GLN A 128 5.67 -1.54 3.38
N GLY A 129 5.86 -0.78 4.43
CA GLY A 129 6.33 0.60 4.41
C GLY A 129 5.64 1.41 5.52
N LEU A 130 6.34 2.36 6.12
CA LEU A 130 5.85 3.32 7.11
C LEU A 130 5.01 2.71 8.24
N GLY A 131 5.71 2.06 9.16
CA GLY A 131 5.11 1.52 10.36
C GLY A 131 4.69 0.06 10.28
N ASN A 132 4.59 -0.54 9.10
CA ASN A 132 4.38 -1.98 8.96
C ASN A 132 5.73 -2.71 9.05
N MET A 133 6.18 -2.93 10.25
CA MET A 133 7.44 -3.61 10.54
C MET A 133 7.25 -4.61 11.66
N ASP A 134 7.80 -5.81 11.47
CA ASP A 134 8.03 -6.75 12.57
C ASP A 134 9.21 -6.24 13.39
N HIS A 135 8.96 -5.87 14.62
CA HIS A 135 9.98 -5.29 15.48
C HIS A 135 9.75 -5.58 16.95
N VAL A 136 10.81 -5.41 17.69
CA VAL A 136 10.79 -5.33 19.15
C VAL A 136 11.27 -3.94 19.56
N ALA A 137 10.52 -3.24 20.40
CA ALA A 137 11.00 -2.01 20.99
C ALA A 137 11.91 -2.31 22.18
N TRP A 138 13.18 -1.96 22.07
CA TRP A 138 14.13 -1.99 23.18
C TRP A 138 14.13 -0.64 23.89
N VAL A 139 13.81 -0.64 25.19
CA VAL A 139 13.73 0.56 25.99
C VAL A 139 14.87 0.58 27.02
N THR A 140 15.81 1.51 26.85
CA THR A 140 16.87 1.75 27.83
C THR A 140 16.51 2.92 28.71
N MET A 141 16.41 2.70 30.02
CA MET A 141 16.13 3.76 30.99
C MET A 141 17.42 4.47 31.37
N THR A 142 17.53 5.74 30.99
CA THR A 142 18.63 6.63 31.37
C THR A 142 18.18 7.60 32.46
N ASP A 143 19.08 8.44 32.95
CA ASP A 143 18.74 9.49 33.92
C ASP A 143 17.86 10.60 33.29
N GLU A 144 17.93 10.75 31.97
CA GLU A 144 17.13 11.71 31.21
C GLU A 144 15.78 11.15 30.71
N GLY A 145 15.54 9.83 30.93
CA GLY A 145 14.33 9.14 30.52
C GLY A 145 14.57 7.94 29.60
N PRO A 146 13.53 7.38 28.99
CA PRO A 146 13.65 6.23 28.12
C PRO A 146 14.24 6.59 26.75
N VAL A 147 15.26 5.85 26.36
CA VAL A 147 15.74 5.78 24.96
C VAL A 147 15.10 4.56 24.31
N ILE A 148 14.31 4.77 23.27
CA ILE A 148 13.55 3.73 22.59
C ILE A 148 14.24 3.44 21.26
N SER A 149 14.60 2.17 21.04
CA SER A 149 15.17 1.66 19.79
C SER A 149 14.28 0.55 19.24
N ASN A 150 13.93 0.63 17.96
CA ASN A 150 13.20 -0.43 17.28
C ASN A 150 14.17 -1.43 16.66
N LEU A 151 14.16 -2.66 17.16
CA LEU A 151 14.96 -3.76 16.66
C LEU A 151 14.16 -4.49 15.58
N LEU A 152 14.54 -4.30 14.34
CA LEU A 152 13.98 -5.01 13.19
C LEU A 152 14.74 -6.32 12.97
N MET A 153 14.15 -7.22 12.20
CA MET A 153 14.85 -8.43 11.77
C MET A 153 16.09 -8.12 10.91
N ASN A 154 16.11 -6.95 10.27
CA ASN A 154 17.17 -6.50 9.36
C ASN A 154 17.87 -5.19 9.77
N GLY A 155 17.66 -4.68 10.99
CA GLY A 155 18.32 -3.45 11.43
C GLY A 155 17.81 -2.86 12.73
N ILE A 156 18.29 -1.67 13.09
CA ILE A 156 17.91 -0.94 14.30
C ILE A 156 17.49 0.47 13.91
N LEU A 157 16.28 0.87 14.30
CA LEU A 157 15.76 2.22 14.13
C LEU A 157 15.57 2.89 15.50
N ASP A 158 15.62 4.21 15.53
CA ASP A 158 15.27 4.99 16.73
C ASP A 158 13.73 5.00 16.95
N LYS A 159 13.28 5.69 18.00
CA LYS A 159 11.85 5.80 18.37
C LYS A 159 10.95 6.42 17.30
N ARG A 160 11.52 7.15 16.32
CA ARG A 160 10.75 7.73 15.21
C ARG A 160 10.35 6.67 14.17
N GLY A 161 11.00 5.50 14.22
CA GLY A 161 10.76 4.42 13.26
C GLY A 161 11.07 4.87 11.84
N PRO A 162 10.35 4.34 10.83
CA PRO A 162 10.51 4.72 9.44
C PRO A 162 9.78 6.02 9.06
N THR A 163 9.26 6.79 10.02
CA THR A 163 8.54 8.03 9.73
C THR A 163 9.50 9.17 9.40
N PRO A 164 9.19 10.01 8.39
CA PRO A 164 9.92 11.24 8.11
C PRO A 164 9.96 12.15 9.35
N SER A 165 11.06 12.87 9.55
CA SER A 165 11.13 13.83 10.65
C SER A 165 10.16 15.00 10.43
N MET A 166 9.75 15.67 11.51
CA MET A 166 8.91 16.88 11.42
C MET A 166 9.61 18.00 10.61
N SER A 167 10.94 18.03 10.58
CA SER A 167 11.72 18.94 9.71
C SER A 167 11.46 18.65 8.24
N ASP A 168 11.47 17.38 7.85
CA ASP A 168 11.16 16.95 6.48
C ASP A 168 9.72 17.34 6.10
N PHE A 169 8.80 17.25 7.07
CA PHE A 169 7.41 17.71 6.92
C PHE A 169 7.30 19.22 6.73
N LEU A 170 8.07 20.01 7.45
CA LEU A 170 8.00 21.47 7.41
C LEU A 170 8.69 22.08 6.18
N GLU A 171 9.76 21.47 5.67
CA GLU A 171 10.43 21.87 4.43
C GLU A 171 9.56 21.65 3.20
N HIS A 172 8.61 20.69 3.27
CA HIS A 172 7.72 20.33 2.17
C HIS A 172 6.29 20.86 2.35
N ARG A 173 6.11 21.94 3.12
CA ARG A 173 4.80 22.62 3.30
C ARG A 173 4.18 22.95 1.94
N GLY A 174 3.10 22.21 1.62
CA GLY A 174 2.31 22.38 0.38
C GLY A 174 2.43 21.21 -0.60
N ARG A 175 3.36 20.26 -0.42
CA ARG A 175 3.32 18.97 -1.12
C ARG A 175 2.60 17.95 -0.23
N GLN A 176 1.63 17.27 -0.81
CA GLN A 176 0.97 16.15 -0.12
C GLN A 176 2.05 15.09 0.12
N ILE A 177 2.41 14.83 1.39
CA ILE A 177 3.35 13.75 1.74
C ILE A 177 2.62 12.44 1.49
N THR A 178 2.90 11.84 0.36
CA THR A 178 2.46 10.50 0.04
C THR A 178 3.48 9.53 0.62
N LEU A 179 2.98 8.59 1.38
CA LEU A 179 3.81 7.51 1.90
C LEU A 179 4.29 6.67 0.71
N THR A 180 5.58 6.40 0.64
CA THR A 180 6.22 5.66 -0.46
C THR A 180 5.44 4.37 -0.77
N GLY A 181 5.01 4.21 -2.02
CA GLY A 181 4.26 3.04 -2.48
C GLY A 181 2.80 2.94 -2.01
N GLN A 182 2.29 3.86 -1.20
CA GLN A 182 0.89 3.81 -0.74
C GLN A 182 -0.07 4.37 -1.78
N SER A 183 -1.26 3.76 -1.84
CA SER A 183 -2.38 4.30 -2.63
C SER A 183 -2.81 5.66 -2.07
N LEU A 184 -3.08 6.60 -2.97
CA LEU A 184 -3.58 7.94 -2.62
C LEU A 184 -5.07 7.94 -2.19
N GLY A 185 -5.67 6.77 -1.98
CA GLY A 185 -7.03 6.62 -1.49
C GLY A 185 -8.12 7.10 -2.46
N VAL A 186 -7.82 7.13 -3.76
CA VAL A 186 -8.82 7.34 -4.81
C VAL A 186 -9.50 6.01 -5.09
N LYS A 187 -10.75 5.84 -4.63
CA LYS A 187 -11.43 4.53 -4.63
C LYS A 187 -11.59 3.92 -6.03
N SER A 188 -11.91 4.73 -7.02
CA SER A 188 -12.02 4.31 -8.42
C SER A 188 -10.67 4.02 -9.08
N VAL A 189 -9.56 4.48 -8.47
CA VAL A 189 -8.20 4.32 -8.99
C VAL A 189 -7.28 3.76 -7.88
N PRO A 190 -7.55 2.55 -7.37
CA PRO A 190 -6.89 2.03 -6.16
C PRO A 190 -5.38 1.84 -6.29
N ASN A 191 -4.86 1.63 -7.51
CA ASN A 191 -3.43 1.49 -7.79
C ASN A 191 -2.72 2.84 -8.07
N LEU A 192 -3.39 3.98 -7.77
CA LEU A 192 -2.80 5.31 -7.89
C LEU A 192 -1.81 5.54 -6.75
N ARG A 193 -0.54 5.73 -7.09
CA ARG A 193 0.58 5.93 -6.16
C ARG A 193 1.57 6.96 -6.68
N ASP A 194 2.26 7.63 -5.75
CA ASP A 194 3.45 8.45 -6.03
C ASP A 194 4.67 7.55 -6.23
N LEU A 195 5.50 7.84 -7.21
CA LEU A 195 6.80 7.19 -7.41
C LEU A 195 7.95 7.88 -6.65
N GLY A 196 7.66 8.91 -5.87
CA GLY A 196 8.61 9.56 -4.98
C GLY A 196 8.79 8.86 -3.64
N GLY A 197 9.77 9.31 -2.87
CA GLY A 197 10.06 8.84 -1.52
C GLY A 197 11.04 7.67 -1.44
N TYR A 198 11.36 7.01 -2.54
CA TYR A 198 12.32 5.90 -2.57
C TYR A 198 13.76 6.40 -2.40
N THR A 199 14.54 5.72 -1.54
CA THR A 199 15.96 6.00 -1.35
C THR A 199 16.77 5.37 -2.49
N THR A 200 17.72 6.13 -3.05
CA THR A 200 18.65 5.66 -4.07
C THR A 200 19.90 5.03 -3.45
N GLU A 201 20.64 4.21 -4.21
CA GLU A 201 21.91 3.62 -3.78
C GLU A 201 22.96 4.69 -3.37
N SER A 202 22.90 5.88 -3.97
CA SER A 202 23.75 7.01 -3.61
C SER A 202 23.31 7.76 -2.35
N GLY A 203 22.22 7.35 -1.71
CA GLY A 203 21.65 7.98 -0.51
C GLY A 203 20.74 9.18 -0.78
N GLY A 204 20.45 9.48 -2.05
CA GLY A 204 19.44 10.46 -2.44
C GLY A 204 18.00 9.91 -2.22
N ILE A 205 17.02 10.78 -2.34
CA ILE A 205 15.59 10.41 -2.28
C ILE A 205 14.90 10.89 -3.56
N VAL A 206 14.13 10.00 -4.20
CA VAL A 206 13.30 10.35 -5.35
C VAL A 206 12.23 11.36 -4.91
N VAL A 207 12.11 12.47 -5.64
CA VAL A 207 11.24 13.58 -5.25
C VAL A 207 9.77 13.18 -5.32
N ASN A 208 9.04 13.40 -4.22
CA ASN A 208 7.59 13.17 -4.16
C ASN A 208 6.79 14.22 -4.94
N GLY A 209 5.61 13.82 -5.39
CA GLY A 209 4.63 14.73 -5.97
C GLY A 209 4.93 15.14 -7.41
N LEU A 210 5.84 14.46 -8.11
CA LEU A 210 6.19 14.76 -9.49
C LEU A 210 5.67 13.72 -10.49
N VAL A 211 5.75 12.43 -10.13
CA VAL A 211 5.38 11.34 -11.04
C VAL A 211 4.51 10.33 -10.31
N TYR A 212 3.36 10.05 -10.88
CA TYR A 212 2.38 9.11 -10.35
C TYR A 212 2.16 7.95 -11.33
N ARG A 213 1.91 6.76 -10.77
CA ARG A 213 1.45 5.59 -11.52
C ARG A 213 0.03 5.22 -11.11
N ALA A 214 -0.78 4.68 -12.04
CA ALA A 214 -2.17 4.33 -11.75
C ALA A 214 -2.70 3.19 -12.62
N ASN A 215 -3.87 2.63 -12.22
CA ASN A 215 -4.77 1.93 -13.12
C ASN A 215 -5.57 2.94 -13.94
N GLN A 216 -6.39 2.44 -14.88
CA GLN A 216 -7.22 3.30 -15.74
C GLN A 216 -8.10 4.27 -14.94
N LEU A 217 -8.26 5.47 -15.47
CA LEU A 217 -9.04 6.55 -14.86
C LEU A 217 -10.48 6.52 -15.44
N HIS A 218 -11.20 5.44 -15.17
CA HIS A 218 -12.58 5.22 -15.69
C HIS A 218 -13.54 5.05 -14.52
N GLY A 219 -14.74 5.62 -14.63
CA GLY A 219 -15.77 5.61 -13.58
C GLY A 219 -15.38 6.47 -12.38
N VAL A 220 -14.68 7.59 -12.62
CA VAL A 220 -14.21 8.47 -11.56
C VAL A 220 -15.34 9.36 -11.05
N GLY A 221 -15.91 9.00 -9.90
CA GLY A 221 -16.97 9.80 -9.28
C GLY A 221 -16.49 11.18 -8.77
N PRO A 222 -17.43 12.09 -8.44
CA PRO A 222 -17.11 13.47 -8.07
C PRO A 222 -16.13 13.62 -6.89
N THR A 223 -16.22 12.75 -5.91
CA THR A 223 -15.31 12.77 -4.74
C THR A 223 -13.89 12.40 -5.14
N ASP A 224 -13.72 11.37 -5.97
CA ASP A 224 -12.42 10.92 -6.44
C ASP A 224 -11.83 11.90 -7.46
N MET A 225 -12.68 12.53 -8.29
CA MET A 225 -12.24 13.60 -9.19
C MET A 225 -11.65 14.79 -8.43
N LYS A 226 -12.23 15.18 -7.28
CA LYS A 226 -11.63 16.21 -6.42
C LYS A 226 -10.25 15.82 -5.89
N LYS A 227 -10.06 14.53 -5.52
CA LYS A 227 -8.74 14.04 -5.07
C LYS A 227 -7.72 14.08 -6.22
N LEU A 228 -8.12 13.68 -7.44
CA LEU A 228 -7.25 13.78 -8.62
C LEU A 228 -6.87 15.24 -8.94
N ALA A 229 -7.83 16.16 -8.84
CA ALA A 229 -7.57 17.59 -9.06
C ALA A 229 -6.57 18.17 -8.04
N ASN A 230 -6.56 17.67 -6.79
CA ASN A 230 -5.60 18.08 -5.77
C ASN A 230 -4.14 17.69 -6.10
N LEU A 231 -3.91 16.69 -6.95
CA LEU A 231 -2.56 16.31 -7.41
C LEU A 231 -1.96 17.36 -8.34
N LYS A 232 -2.77 18.30 -8.87
CA LYS A 232 -2.36 19.37 -9.78
C LYS A 232 -1.55 18.84 -10.97
N LEU A 233 -2.02 17.71 -11.51
CA LEU A 233 -1.39 17.08 -12.66
C LEU A 233 -1.36 18.07 -13.84
N LYS A 234 -0.23 18.14 -14.53
CA LYS A 234 -0.11 18.85 -15.81
C LYS A 234 -0.37 17.92 -16.97
N SER A 235 0.08 16.65 -16.84
CA SER A 235 -0.06 15.66 -17.90
C SER A 235 -0.50 14.30 -17.38
N ALA A 236 -1.25 13.57 -18.21
CA ALA A 236 -1.64 12.19 -18.00
C ALA A 236 -1.37 11.36 -19.25
N PHE A 237 -0.59 10.30 -19.10
CA PHE A 237 -0.14 9.44 -20.20
C PHE A 237 -0.87 8.09 -20.13
N ASP A 238 -1.62 7.77 -21.18
CA ASP A 238 -2.40 6.55 -21.31
C ASP A 238 -1.66 5.53 -22.20
N LEU A 239 -1.15 4.46 -21.59
CA LEU A 239 -0.37 3.41 -22.23
C LEU A 239 -1.23 2.29 -22.84
N ARG A 240 -2.56 2.47 -22.88
CA ARG A 240 -3.51 1.45 -23.36
C ARG A 240 -3.61 1.41 -24.87
N THR A 241 -4.05 0.26 -25.35
CA THR A 241 -4.43 0.11 -26.76
C THR A 241 -5.67 0.93 -27.11
N LEU A 242 -5.90 1.12 -28.41
CA LEU A 242 -7.08 1.82 -28.89
C LEU A 242 -8.39 1.17 -28.41
N ASP A 243 -8.47 -0.15 -28.43
CA ASP A 243 -9.67 -0.89 -28.01
C ASP A 243 -9.96 -0.74 -26.51
N GLU A 244 -8.94 -0.85 -25.64
CA GLU A 244 -9.08 -0.64 -24.20
C GLU A 244 -9.54 0.78 -23.89
N ARG A 245 -8.96 1.77 -24.55
CA ARG A 245 -9.29 3.18 -24.39
C ARG A 245 -10.70 3.50 -24.90
N SER A 246 -11.10 2.93 -26.04
CA SER A 246 -12.43 3.16 -26.62
C SER A 246 -13.55 2.55 -25.77
N SER A 247 -13.30 1.36 -25.21
CA SER A 247 -14.28 0.67 -24.36
C SER A 247 -14.43 1.32 -22.96
N ARG A 248 -13.36 1.91 -22.44
CA ARG A 248 -13.32 2.55 -21.11
C ARG A 248 -12.56 3.89 -21.18
N PRO A 249 -13.20 4.95 -21.70
CA PRO A 249 -12.58 6.27 -21.82
C PRO A 249 -12.05 6.78 -20.46
N GLY A 250 -10.93 7.47 -20.49
CA GLY A 250 -10.35 8.09 -19.28
C GLY A 250 -11.10 9.35 -18.87
N GLU A 251 -11.24 9.56 -17.57
CA GLU A 251 -11.85 10.72 -16.94
C GLU A 251 -10.79 11.47 -16.12
N LEU A 252 -10.53 12.71 -16.47
CA LEU A 252 -9.47 13.55 -15.91
C LEU A 252 -10.01 14.94 -15.51
N PRO A 253 -9.36 15.65 -14.59
CA PRO A 253 -9.62 17.07 -14.39
C PRO A 253 -9.41 17.86 -15.70
N ALA A 254 -10.21 18.93 -15.90
CA ALA A 254 -10.30 19.65 -17.18
C ALA A 254 -8.97 20.24 -17.70
N ASP A 255 -8.07 20.60 -16.79
CA ASP A 255 -6.82 21.30 -17.14
C ASP A 255 -5.62 20.33 -17.35
N VAL A 256 -5.85 19.00 -17.34
CA VAL A 256 -4.79 17.99 -17.50
C VAL A 256 -4.59 17.69 -18.99
N ASN A 257 -3.37 17.87 -19.47
CA ASN A 257 -3.00 17.46 -20.82
C ASN A 257 -3.01 15.94 -20.94
N TYR A 258 -3.92 15.39 -21.75
CA TYR A 258 -4.01 13.95 -21.99
C TYR A 258 -3.20 13.55 -23.22
N VAL A 259 -2.31 12.58 -23.03
CA VAL A 259 -1.44 12.05 -24.08
C VAL A 259 -1.63 10.54 -24.20
N TRP A 260 -2.02 10.08 -25.38
CA TRP A 260 -2.16 8.66 -25.66
C TRP A 260 -0.86 8.08 -26.24
N LEU A 261 -0.39 6.97 -25.65
CA LEU A 261 0.87 6.30 -25.96
C LEU A 261 0.62 4.78 -26.07
N ASP A 262 0.16 4.29 -27.22
CA ASP A 262 -0.10 2.86 -27.40
C ASP A 262 1.20 2.06 -27.53
N VAL A 263 1.69 1.57 -26.39
CA VAL A 263 2.95 0.81 -26.33
C VAL A 263 2.83 -0.60 -26.92
N LEU A 264 1.63 -1.06 -27.26
CA LEU A 264 1.36 -2.38 -27.83
C LEU A 264 0.79 -2.31 -29.25
N ALA A 265 0.87 -1.17 -29.92
CA ALA A 265 0.25 -0.96 -31.23
C ALA A 265 0.69 -1.97 -32.30
N ASP A 266 1.89 -2.52 -32.21
CA ASP A 266 2.44 -3.56 -33.11
C ASP A 266 2.60 -4.94 -32.42
N SER A 267 1.98 -5.16 -31.24
CA SER A 267 2.00 -6.45 -30.57
C SER A 267 1.14 -7.48 -31.34
N PRO A 268 1.69 -8.66 -31.65
CA PRO A 268 0.91 -9.74 -32.24
C PRO A 268 0.00 -10.44 -31.23
N GLN A 269 0.14 -10.17 -29.94
CA GLN A 269 -0.60 -10.84 -28.89
C GLN A 269 -1.96 -10.21 -28.65
N ALA A 270 -2.92 -11.06 -28.32
CA ALA A 270 -4.27 -10.62 -27.96
C ALA A 270 -4.26 -9.91 -26.60
N GLY A 271 -4.88 -8.75 -26.59
CA GLY A 271 -4.98 -7.92 -25.37
C GLY A 271 -5.82 -8.55 -24.24
N PRO A 272 -5.89 -7.88 -23.08
CA PRO A 272 -6.59 -8.36 -21.87
C PRO A 272 -8.03 -8.82 -22.09
N ALA A 273 -8.75 -8.21 -23.04
CA ALA A 273 -10.13 -8.58 -23.38
C ALA A 273 -10.27 -10.02 -23.93
N MET A 274 -9.22 -10.57 -24.55
CA MET A 274 -9.23 -11.96 -24.98
C MET A 274 -9.02 -12.92 -23.81
N LEU A 275 -8.19 -12.55 -22.84
CA LEU A 275 -7.97 -13.33 -21.63
C LEU A 275 -9.24 -13.41 -20.78
N GLU A 276 -10.01 -12.32 -20.67
CA GLU A 276 -11.33 -12.35 -20.01
C GLU A 276 -12.29 -13.33 -20.70
N LYS A 277 -12.31 -13.36 -22.03
CA LYS A 277 -13.14 -14.32 -22.78
C LYS A 277 -12.69 -15.76 -22.57
N MET A 278 -11.40 -16.03 -22.50
CA MET A 278 -10.88 -17.38 -22.26
C MET A 278 -11.24 -17.91 -20.88
N MET A 279 -11.50 -17.05 -19.91
CA MET A 279 -11.94 -17.44 -18.56
C MET A 279 -13.44 -17.77 -18.45
N THR A 280 -14.24 -17.57 -19.49
CA THR A 280 -15.68 -17.87 -19.46
C THR A 280 -15.98 -19.38 -19.32
N ASP A 281 -15.05 -20.24 -19.77
CA ASP A 281 -15.12 -21.69 -19.58
C ASP A 281 -13.87 -22.20 -18.85
N PRO A 282 -13.99 -22.57 -17.56
CA PRO A 282 -12.85 -23.04 -16.76
C PRO A 282 -12.11 -24.24 -17.34
N LYS A 283 -12.78 -25.15 -18.06
CA LYS A 283 -12.15 -26.32 -18.66
C LYS A 283 -11.27 -25.91 -19.84
N VAL A 284 -11.76 -25.01 -20.68
CA VAL A 284 -11.00 -24.46 -21.81
C VAL A 284 -9.83 -23.65 -21.25
N ALA A 285 -10.07 -22.80 -20.26
CA ALA A 285 -9.01 -22.02 -19.63
C ALA A 285 -7.91 -22.91 -19.03
N ASN A 286 -8.26 -23.99 -18.33
CA ASN A 286 -7.28 -24.94 -17.77
C ASN A 286 -6.45 -25.61 -18.90
N ALA A 287 -7.09 -25.99 -20.01
CA ALA A 287 -6.39 -26.62 -21.14
C ALA A 287 -5.43 -25.65 -21.86
N ASP A 288 -5.88 -24.41 -22.06
CA ASP A 288 -5.16 -23.44 -22.89
C ASP A 288 -4.16 -22.59 -22.09
N LEU A 289 -4.48 -22.27 -20.83
CA LEU A 289 -3.72 -21.36 -19.98
C LEU A 289 -3.12 -22.04 -18.74
N GLY A 290 -3.57 -23.25 -18.38
CA GLY A 290 -3.09 -23.99 -17.22
C GLY A 290 -1.66 -24.46 -17.32
N GLY A 291 -1.16 -25.09 -16.23
CA GLY A 291 0.17 -25.71 -16.21
C GLY A 291 1.34 -24.74 -16.37
N GLY A 292 1.16 -23.44 -16.13
CA GLY A 292 2.22 -22.42 -16.26
C GLY A 292 2.23 -21.69 -17.61
N LYS A 293 1.34 -22.03 -18.53
CA LYS A 293 1.29 -21.40 -19.86
C LYS A 293 0.96 -19.89 -19.77
N ILE A 294 0.01 -19.52 -18.89
CA ILE A 294 -0.37 -18.12 -18.73
C ILE A 294 0.79 -17.28 -18.20
N GLU A 295 1.56 -17.82 -17.25
CA GLU A 295 2.73 -17.12 -16.72
C GLU A 295 3.82 -16.95 -17.80
N ALA A 296 4.01 -17.96 -18.65
CA ALA A 296 4.94 -17.87 -19.78
C ALA A 296 4.48 -16.79 -20.78
N MET A 297 3.18 -16.72 -21.10
CA MET A 297 2.62 -15.68 -21.97
C MET A 297 2.86 -14.27 -21.40
N PHE A 298 2.66 -14.08 -20.08
CA PHE A 298 2.98 -12.79 -19.45
C PHE A 298 4.47 -12.47 -19.51
N ALA A 299 5.34 -13.44 -19.24
CA ALA A 299 6.79 -13.23 -19.35
C ALA A 299 7.19 -12.81 -20.78
N ASP A 300 6.59 -13.42 -21.82
CA ASP A 300 6.81 -13.02 -23.20
C ASP A 300 6.30 -11.61 -23.50
N SER A 301 5.11 -11.25 -22.99
CA SER A 301 4.58 -9.87 -23.10
C SER A 301 5.50 -8.84 -22.43
N TYR A 302 6.15 -9.18 -21.33
CA TYR A 302 7.11 -8.28 -20.69
C TYR A 302 8.40 -8.12 -21.51
N ARG A 303 8.85 -9.14 -22.25
CA ARG A 303 9.94 -9.01 -23.23
C ARG A 303 9.53 -8.09 -24.40
N GLU A 304 8.26 -8.13 -24.79
CA GLU A 304 7.72 -7.24 -25.82
C GLU A 304 7.79 -5.77 -25.44
N PHE A 305 7.64 -5.40 -24.14
CA PHE A 305 7.81 -4.01 -23.67
C PHE A 305 9.22 -3.46 -23.96
N ILE A 306 10.20 -4.32 -24.19
CA ILE A 306 11.58 -3.96 -24.52
C ILE A 306 11.86 -4.03 -26.03
N SER A 307 11.12 -4.85 -26.73
CA SER A 307 11.49 -5.26 -28.11
C SER A 307 10.57 -4.72 -29.20
N LEU A 308 9.31 -4.41 -28.88
CA LEU A 308 8.37 -3.83 -29.84
C LEU A 308 8.79 -2.42 -30.23
N GLN A 309 8.63 -2.07 -31.50
CA GLN A 309 8.95 -0.74 -31.99
C GLN A 309 8.01 0.32 -31.38
N SER A 310 6.72 -0.01 -31.27
CA SER A 310 5.73 0.84 -30.60
C SER A 310 6.11 1.08 -29.14
N ALA A 311 6.50 0.04 -28.40
CA ALA A 311 6.92 0.17 -27.01
C ALA A 311 8.14 1.09 -26.88
N CYS A 312 9.18 0.87 -27.64
CA CYS A 312 10.38 1.73 -27.62
C CYS A 312 10.03 3.20 -27.92
N HIS A 313 9.21 3.43 -28.95
CA HIS A 313 8.84 4.79 -29.36
C HIS A 313 7.94 5.50 -28.32
N GLU A 314 6.94 4.79 -27.78
CA GLU A 314 5.99 5.41 -26.86
C GLU A 314 6.57 5.56 -25.44
N TYR A 315 7.39 4.62 -24.96
CA TYR A 315 8.13 4.82 -23.71
C TYR A 315 9.16 5.95 -23.82
N ARG A 316 9.80 6.12 -24.99
CA ARG A 316 10.66 7.28 -25.22
C ARG A 316 9.90 8.60 -25.02
N LYS A 317 8.73 8.73 -25.63
CA LYS A 317 7.90 9.94 -25.46
C LYS A 317 7.51 10.15 -23.99
N LEU A 318 7.09 9.08 -23.31
CA LEU A 318 6.78 9.12 -21.90
C LEU A 318 7.95 9.69 -21.09
N PHE A 319 9.13 9.06 -21.17
CA PHE A 319 10.26 9.45 -20.34
C PHE A 319 10.83 10.84 -20.68
N LEU A 320 10.82 11.24 -21.94
CA LEU A 320 11.19 12.60 -22.31
C LEU A 320 10.20 13.64 -21.75
N SER A 321 8.89 13.32 -21.75
CA SER A 321 7.88 14.18 -21.14
C SER A 321 8.02 14.25 -19.61
N LEU A 322 8.36 13.13 -18.95
CA LEU A 322 8.62 13.12 -17.49
C LEU A 322 9.86 13.91 -17.09
N ALA A 323 10.83 14.07 -18.01
CA ALA A 323 12.03 14.89 -17.81
C ALA A 323 11.76 16.40 -18.02
N ASP A 324 10.63 16.78 -18.60
CA ASP A 324 10.23 18.16 -18.82
C ASP A 324 9.46 18.69 -17.60
N GLU A 325 9.99 19.70 -16.92
CA GLU A 325 9.34 20.34 -15.78
C GLU A 325 7.99 20.97 -16.10
N HIS A 326 7.73 21.31 -17.37
CA HIS A 326 6.43 21.83 -17.80
C HIS A 326 5.36 20.74 -17.92
N GLN A 327 5.73 19.47 -17.97
CA GLN A 327 4.83 18.33 -18.05
C GLN A 327 4.55 17.68 -16.69
N THR A 328 5.34 18.01 -15.66
CA THR A 328 5.17 17.46 -14.29
C THR A 328 4.53 18.48 -13.34
N PRO A 329 3.71 18.08 -12.35
CA PRO A 329 3.37 16.69 -11.96
C PRO A 329 2.64 15.92 -13.06
N ALA A 330 3.03 14.66 -13.26
CA ALA A 330 2.50 13.80 -14.31
C ALA A 330 2.02 12.45 -13.77
N LEU A 331 1.04 11.85 -14.45
CA LEU A 331 0.54 10.52 -14.17
C LEU A 331 0.65 9.67 -15.42
N PHE A 332 1.07 8.40 -15.28
CA PHE A 332 0.95 7.42 -16.36
C PHE A 332 0.22 6.17 -15.91
N HIS A 333 -0.56 5.59 -16.81
CA HIS A 333 -1.41 4.45 -16.50
C HIS A 333 -1.61 3.50 -17.67
N CYS A 334 -2.02 2.26 -17.37
CA CYS A 334 -2.63 1.35 -18.33
C CYS A 334 -4.00 0.88 -17.80
N THR A 335 -4.46 -0.31 -18.12
CA THR A 335 -5.77 -0.80 -17.64
C THR A 335 -5.76 -1.11 -16.15
N THR A 336 -4.87 -1.97 -15.67
CA THR A 336 -4.72 -2.32 -14.24
C THR A 336 -3.57 -1.56 -13.56
N GLY A 337 -2.74 -0.86 -14.32
CA GLY A 337 -1.59 -0.12 -13.78
C GLY A 337 -0.47 -1.01 -13.26
N LYS A 338 -0.46 -2.32 -13.64
CA LYS A 338 0.48 -3.32 -13.13
C LYS A 338 1.58 -3.71 -14.12
N ASP A 339 1.26 -3.91 -15.42
CA ASP A 339 2.20 -4.45 -16.42
C ASP A 339 2.94 -3.34 -17.17
N ARG A 340 2.34 -2.73 -18.20
CA ARG A 340 2.93 -1.62 -19.00
C ARG A 340 3.39 -0.47 -18.10
N THR A 341 2.52 -0.06 -17.19
CA THR A 341 2.81 0.92 -16.14
C THR A 341 3.86 0.40 -15.16
N GLY A 342 3.83 -0.90 -14.85
CA GLY A 342 4.79 -1.57 -13.96
C GLY A 342 6.20 -1.53 -14.51
N TRP A 343 6.38 -1.85 -15.80
CA TRP A 343 7.68 -1.73 -16.47
C TRP A 343 8.16 -0.27 -16.51
N ALA A 344 7.29 0.67 -16.93
CA ALA A 344 7.67 2.08 -16.96
C ALA A 344 8.14 2.61 -15.61
N ALA A 345 7.43 2.27 -14.52
CA ALA A 345 7.81 2.64 -13.17
C ALA A 345 9.14 1.99 -12.76
N ALA A 346 9.30 0.68 -13.02
CA ALA A 346 10.51 -0.05 -12.70
C ALA A 346 11.73 0.50 -13.44
N ALA A 347 11.59 0.79 -14.73
CA ALA A 347 12.67 1.37 -15.55
C ALA A 347 13.06 2.76 -15.04
N LEU A 348 12.08 3.62 -14.71
CA LEU A 348 12.33 4.95 -14.18
C LEU A 348 13.05 4.88 -12.82
N LEU A 349 12.55 4.10 -11.88
CA LEU A 349 13.14 3.97 -10.55
C LEU A 349 14.56 3.39 -10.62
N THR A 350 14.78 2.40 -11.50
CA THR A 350 16.13 1.85 -11.73
C THR A 350 17.08 2.90 -12.30
N LEU A 351 16.64 3.70 -13.28
CA LEU A 351 17.45 4.79 -13.85
C LEU A 351 17.81 5.84 -12.80
N LEU A 352 16.90 6.12 -11.87
CA LEU A 352 17.13 7.04 -10.75
C LEU A 352 18.03 6.45 -9.65
N GLY A 353 18.47 5.19 -9.79
CA GLY A 353 19.38 4.52 -8.84
C GLY A 353 18.68 3.95 -7.61
N VAL A 354 17.38 3.67 -7.67
CA VAL A 354 16.67 2.94 -6.60
C VAL A 354 17.13 1.48 -6.62
N PRO A 355 17.47 0.87 -5.45
CA PRO A 355 17.88 -0.53 -5.38
C PRO A 355 16.90 -1.48 -6.03
N ARG A 356 17.41 -2.49 -6.72
CA ARG A 356 16.60 -3.46 -7.49
C ARG A 356 15.51 -4.11 -6.64
N GLU A 357 15.80 -4.47 -5.40
CA GLU A 357 14.86 -5.08 -4.46
C GLU A 357 13.68 -4.14 -4.20
N THR A 358 13.95 -2.87 -3.97
CA THR A 358 12.92 -1.83 -3.73
C THR A 358 12.06 -1.58 -4.97
N VAL A 359 12.65 -1.66 -6.17
CA VAL A 359 11.90 -1.58 -7.44
C VAL A 359 10.92 -2.76 -7.56
N TYR A 360 11.34 -3.97 -7.18
CA TYR A 360 10.45 -5.14 -7.15
C TYR A 360 9.35 -5.01 -6.08
N GLU A 361 9.67 -4.46 -4.92
CA GLU A 361 8.69 -4.18 -3.88
C GLU A 361 7.59 -3.24 -4.38
N ASP A 362 7.94 -2.09 -4.98
CA ASP A 362 6.94 -1.19 -5.59
C ASP A 362 6.09 -1.92 -6.64
N TYR A 363 6.72 -2.69 -7.52
CA TYR A 363 6.01 -3.43 -8.56
C TYR A 363 4.98 -4.40 -7.98
N LEU A 364 5.39 -5.20 -6.98
CA LEU A 364 4.55 -6.23 -6.34
C LEU A 364 3.43 -5.64 -5.48
N LEU A 365 3.54 -4.39 -5.01
CA LEU A 365 2.44 -3.69 -4.32
C LEU A 365 1.16 -3.64 -5.16
N SER A 366 1.25 -3.70 -6.48
CA SER A 366 0.08 -3.74 -7.36
C SER A 366 -0.87 -4.91 -7.03
N ASN A 367 -0.36 -6.04 -6.53
CA ASN A 367 -1.18 -7.18 -6.10
C ASN A 367 -2.15 -6.79 -4.98
N GLY A 368 -1.67 -6.03 -3.99
CA GLY A 368 -2.49 -5.58 -2.85
C GLY A 368 -3.62 -4.63 -3.26
N TYR A 369 -3.46 -3.90 -4.36
CA TYR A 369 -4.46 -2.95 -4.84
C TYR A 369 -5.39 -3.52 -5.91
N ILE A 370 -4.94 -4.48 -6.70
CA ILE A 370 -5.68 -4.98 -7.87
C ILE A 370 -6.36 -6.32 -7.59
N LEU A 371 -5.69 -7.30 -6.99
CA LEU A 371 -6.30 -8.62 -6.74
C LEU A 371 -7.60 -8.57 -5.92
N PRO A 372 -7.75 -7.71 -4.89
CA PRO A 372 -9.01 -7.61 -4.16
C PRO A 372 -10.21 -7.22 -5.03
N LEU A 373 -9.99 -6.45 -6.13
CA LEU A 373 -11.07 -6.07 -7.05
C LEU A 373 -11.63 -7.25 -7.84
N TYR A 374 -10.83 -8.29 -8.01
CA TYR A 374 -11.16 -9.47 -8.81
C TYR A 374 -11.40 -10.73 -7.96
N LYS A 375 -11.43 -10.55 -6.61
CA LYS A 375 -11.55 -11.68 -5.69
C LYS A 375 -12.78 -12.54 -5.96
N GLU A 376 -13.96 -11.95 -6.15
CA GLU A 376 -15.20 -12.67 -6.43
C GLU A 376 -15.09 -13.47 -7.74
N LEU A 377 -14.54 -12.87 -8.80
CA LEU A 377 -14.31 -13.53 -10.08
C LEU A 377 -13.32 -14.71 -9.94
N ILE A 378 -12.24 -14.53 -9.18
CA ILE A 378 -11.26 -15.59 -8.90
C ILE A 378 -11.92 -16.74 -8.16
N ASP A 379 -12.72 -16.43 -7.12
CA ASP A 379 -13.43 -17.42 -6.31
C ASP A 379 -14.47 -18.19 -7.16
N GLU A 380 -15.25 -17.51 -8.00
CA GLU A 380 -16.25 -18.11 -8.89
C GLU A 380 -15.59 -19.03 -9.94
N PHE A 381 -14.53 -18.57 -10.59
CA PHE A 381 -13.78 -19.36 -11.55
C PHE A 381 -13.22 -20.65 -10.93
N THR A 382 -12.65 -20.53 -9.73
CA THR A 382 -12.08 -21.67 -8.98
C THR A 382 -13.18 -22.66 -8.55
N LYS A 383 -14.32 -22.15 -8.05
CA LYS A 383 -15.49 -23.00 -7.71
C LYS A 383 -16.06 -23.73 -8.92
N ALA A 384 -15.98 -23.15 -10.10
CA ALA A 384 -16.39 -23.78 -11.35
C ALA A 384 -15.39 -24.80 -11.92
N GLY A 385 -14.30 -25.09 -11.19
CA GLY A 385 -13.26 -26.07 -11.54
C GLY A 385 -12.09 -25.51 -12.35
N GLY A 386 -11.94 -24.18 -12.38
CA GLY A 386 -10.77 -23.52 -12.95
C GLY A 386 -9.56 -23.57 -12.02
N GLU A 387 -8.35 -23.59 -12.58
CA GLU A 387 -7.12 -23.44 -11.81
C GLU A 387 -7.00 -22.00 -11.30
N GLU A 388 -7.03 -21.76 -9.98
CA GLU A 388 -6.94 -20.45 -9.33
C GLU A 388 -5.73 -19.64 -9.83
N ARG A 389 -4.62 -20.30 -10.12
CA ARG A 389 -3.42 -19.66 -10.65
C ARG A 389 -3.64 -18.87 -11.95
N ILE A 390 -4.63 -19.26 -12.78
CA ILE A 390 -4.90 -18.60 -14.06
C ILE A 390 -5.40 -17.16 -13.84
N PRO A 391 -6.53 -16.92 -13.14
CA PRO A 391 -6.96 -15.55 -12.87
C PRO A 391 -5.98 -14.77 -11.99
N VAL A 392 -5.30 -15.42 -11.05
CA VAL A 392 -4.26 -14.75 -10.24
C VAL A 392 -3.09 -14.30 -11.11
N ALA A 393 -2.67 -15.06 -12.12
CA ALA A 393 -1.65 -14.64 -13.09
C ALA A 393 -2.13 -13.49 -13.99
N ILE A 394 -3.41 -13.50 -14.39
CA ILE A 394 -4.00 -12.46 -15.26
C ILE A 394 -4.15 -11.13 -14.49
N PHE A 395 -4.68 -11.15 -13.28
CA PHE A 395 -5.00 -9.93 -12.52
C PHE A 395 -3.89 -9.49 -11.56
N GLY A 396 -2.98 -10.40 -11.20
CA GLY A 396 -1.81 -10.10 -10.37
C GLY A 396 -0.53 -9.88 -11.17
N VAL A 397 0.55 -9.65 -10.44
CA VAL A 397 1.92 -9.60 -10.97
C VAL A 397 2.81 -10.56 -10.19
N ARG A 398 3.89 -11.00 -10.84
CA ARG A 398 4.89 -11.91 -10.28
C ARG A 398 6.28 -11.38 -10.59
N LYS A 399 7.22 -11.71 -9.70
CA LYS A 399 8.62 -11.31 -9.88
C LYS A 399 9.15 -11.73 -11.26
N GLU A 400 8.83 -12.94 -11.70
CA GLU A 400 9.30 -13.53 -12.93
C GLU A 400 8.87 -12.76 -14.20
N TYR A 401 7.76 -12.01 -14.12
CA TYR A 401 7.35 -11.15 -15.24
C TYR A 401 8.29 -9.96 -15.40
N LEU A 402 8.60 -9.30 -14.30
CA LEU A 402 9.52 -8.18 -14.32
C LEU A 402 10.97 -8.63 -14.59
N ASP A 403 11.37 -9.83 -14.11
CA ASP A 403 12.65 -10.48 -14.47
C ASP A 403 12.76 -10.62 -16.01
N ALA A 404 11.71 -11.10 -16.67
CA ALA A 404 11.72 -11.28 -18.13
C ALA A 404 11.97 -9.97 -18.90
N ALA A 405 11.42 -8.84 -18.42
CA ALA A 405 11.69 -7.54 -19.02
C ALA A 405 13.14 -7.09 -18.77
N PHE A 406 13.62 -7.21 -17.53
CA PHE A 406 15.01 -6.85 -17.20
C PHE A 406 16.03 -7.73 -17.94
N ASP A 407 15.79 -9.03 -18.00
CA ASP A 407 16.66 -9.97 -18.74
C ASP A 407 16.75 -9.60 -20.23
N GLU A 408 15.60 -9.27 -20.85
CA GLU A 408 15.57 -8.87 -22.26
C GLU A 408 16.27 -7.50 -22.46
N MET A 409 16.09 -6.57 -21.53
CA MET A 409 16.77 -5.27 -21.52
C MET A 409 18.29 -5.45 -21.37
N GLU A 410 18.73 -6.24 -20.41
CA GLU A 410 20.15 -6.52 -20.18
C GLU A 410 20.78 -7.26 -21.35
N LYS A 411 20.08 -8.23 -21.94
CA LYS A 411 20.53 -8.95 -23.13
C LYS A 411 20.72 -8.04 -24.34
N LYS A 412 19.83 -7.07 -24.56
CA LYS A 412 19.87 -6.18 -25.73
C LYS A 412 20.81 -4.98 -25.55
N TYR A 413 20.80 -4.39 -24.37
CA TYR A 413 21.44 -3.09 -24.13
C TYR A 413 22.52 -3.14 -23.03
N GLY A 414 22.53 -4.18 -22.20
CA GLY A 414 23.51 -4.38 -21.12
C GLY A 414 23.16 -3.64 -19.84
N THR A 415 22.77 -2.36 -19.90
CA THR A 415 22.41 -1.56 -18.70
C THR A 415 21.17 -0.71 -18.95
N ILE A 416 20.55 -0.23 -17.87
CA ILE A 416 19.36 0.62 -17.94
C ILE A 416 19.67 1.95 -18.64
N GLU A 417 20.85 2.53 -18.40
CA GLU A 417 21.28 3.78 -19.05
C GLU A 417 21.41 3.61 -20.56
N LYS A 418 21.95 2.47 -21.03
CA LYS A 418 22.03 2.17 -22.46
C LYS A 418 20.66 1.89 -23.07
N TYR A 419 19.75 1.25 -22.33
CA TYR A 419 18.36 1.11 -22.75
C TYR A 419 17.72 2.48 -23.01
N PHE A 420 17.88 3.43 -22.09
CA PHE A 420 17.37 4.80 -22.29
C PHE A 420 18.09 5.55 -23.42
N ALA A 421 19.39 5.39 -23.54
CA ALA A 421 20.20 6.13 -24.53
C ALA A 421 20.12 5.54 -25.95
N GLU A 422 19.96 4.22 -26.08
CA GLU A 422 20.08 3.50 -27.35
C GLU A 422 18.78 2.74 -27.73
N GLY A 423 18.10 2.16 -26.75
CA GLY A 423 16.90 1.36 -26.97
C GLY A 423 15.65 2.21 -27.18
N LEU A 424 15.58 3.34 -26.50
CA LEU A 424 14.48 4.30 -26.63
C LEU A 424 14.80 5.44 -27.62
N LYS A 425 15.42 5.12 -28.75
CA LYS A 425 15.74 6.09 -29.81
C LYS A 425 14.58 6.36 -30.74
#